data_c292b61c15a686e092544b6ecab69448
#
_entry.id   c292b61c15a686e092544b6ecab69448
#
_cell.length_a   1.000
_cell.length_b   1.000
_cell.length_c   1.000
_cell.angle_alpha   90.00
_cell.angle_beta   90.00
_cell.angle_gamma   90.00
#
_symmetry.space_group_name_H-M   'P 1'
#
loop_
_entity.id
_entity.type
_entity.pdbx_description
1 polymer ?
#
loop_
_entity_poly.entity_id
_entity_poly.type
_entity_poly.pdbx_seq_one_letter_code
_entity_poly.pdbx_strand_id
1 'polypeptide(L)'
;MKLAIKTCTLDMPYEQMLDFCVEQKIAAIEIGTGNWSGAPHCDLDLLVSDKTAREKWYDAMRKKGLELCALNCSGNPLAYEKDMDVTKKTFELAHQLGVKKIVMMSGLPVGCEGDKTPVWITTSWPPETQDILDYQWNQVAIPAWKNLVKLAEDCGIERIALENHGMQLVYNPETLLRLREAVGPMIGMNLDPSHLF
;
A
#
# COMPACT_ATOMS: atom_id res chain seq x y z
N MET A 1 -7.26 -20.85 -4.33
CA MET A 1 -6.87 -19.52 -4.83
C MET A 1 -8.14 -18.84 -5.29
N LYS A 2 -8.35 -17.57 -4.95
CA LYS A 2 -9.50 -16.76 -5.40
C LYS A 2 -9.02 -15.77 -6.46
N LEU A 3 -9.83 -15.52 -7.48
CA LEU A 3 -9.60 -14.43 -8.41
C LEU A 3 -10.03 -13.12 -7.76
N ALA A 4 -9.14 -12.16 -7.73
CA ALA A 4 -9.40 -10.81 -7.25
C ALA A 4 -8.99 -9.78 -8.31
N ILE A 5 -9.59 -8.59 -8.26
CA ILE A 5 -9.22 -7.47 -9.14
C ILE A 5 -8.93 -6.22 -8.29
N LYS A 6 -7.91 -5.48 -8.72
CA LYS A 6 -7.67 -4.11 -8.23
C LYS A 6 -8.56 -3.16 -9.02
N THR A 7 -9.48 -2.49 -8.32
CA THR A 7 -10.59 -1.76 -8.98
C THR A 7 -10.24 -0.36 -9.46
N CYS A 8 -9.10 0.20 -9.05
CA CYS A 8 -8.75 1.59 -9.38
C CYS A 8 -8.56 1.86 -10.88
N THR A 9 -8.42 0.82 -11.71
CA THR A 9 -8.31 0.91 -13.17
C THR A 9 -9.66 0.84 -13.89
N LEU A 10 -10.75 0.60 -13.17
CA LEU A 10 -12.10 0.52 -13.72
C LEU A 10 -12.75 1.92 -13.66
N ASP A 11 -12.83 2.57 -14.80
CA ASP A 11 -13.43 3.92 -14.95
C ASP A 11 -14.95 3.81 -15.03
N MET A 12 -15.56 3.53 -13.89
CA MET A 12 -17.02 3.42 -13.74
C MET A 12 -17.44 3.73 -12.29
N PRO A 13 -18.72 4.14 -12.05
CA PRO A 13 -19.25 4.35 -10.71
C PRO A 13 -19.18 3.07 -9.84
N TYR A 14 -19.07 3.25 -8.52
CA TYR A 14 -18.89 2.17 -7.55
C TYR A 14 -19.91 1.02 -7.71
N GLU A 15 -21.21 1.32 -7.80
CA GLU A 15 -22.24 0.29 -7.94
C GLU A 15 -22.09 -0.51 -9.25
N GLN A 16 -21.76 0.18 -10.35
CA GLN A 16 -21.51 -0.48 -11.63
C GLN A 16 -20.26 -1.36 -11.58
N MET A 17 -19.22 -0.92 -10.89
CA MET A 17 -18.01 -1.72 -10.68
C MET A 17 -18.32 -3.01 -9.91
N LEU A 18 -19.16 -2.93 -8.88
CA LEU A 18 -19.58 -4.13 -8.14
C LEU A 18 -20.37 -5.08 -9.04
N ASP A 19 -21.31 -4.56 -9.86
CA ASP A 19 -22.09 -5.39 -10.80
C ASP A 19 -21.18 -6.04 -11.85
N PHE A 20 -20.26 -5.28 -12.41
CA PHE A 20 -19.25 -5.81 -13.33
C PHE A 20 -18.45 -6.96 -12.70
N CYS A 21 -17.98 -6.81 -11.46
CA CYS A 21 -17.24 -7.86 -10.78
C CYS A 21 -18.06 -9.15 -10.62
N VAL A 22 -19.35 -9.03 -10.28
CA VAL A 22 -20.26 -10.18 -10.18
C VAL A 22 -20.46 -10.87 -11.54
N GLU A 23 -20.74 -10.09 -12.59
CA GLU A 23 -20.92 -10.61 -13.95
C GLU A 23 -19.66 -11.34 -14.46
N GLN A 24 -18.48 -10.83 -14.13
CA GLN A 24 -17.20 -11.45 -14.49
C GLN A 24 -16.79 -12.59 -13.54
N LYS A 25 -17.63 -12.97 -12.57
CA LYS A 25 -17.35 -14.02 -11.58
C LYS A 25 -16.09 -13.78 -10.75
N ILE A 26 -15.76 -12.51 -10.52
CA ILE A 26 -14.68 -12.10 -9.64
C ILE A 26 -15.18 -12.30 -8.20
N ALA A 27 -14.38 -12.97 -7.37
CA ALA A 27 -14.78 -13.32 -6.00
C ALA A 27 -14.35 -12.26 -4.96
N ALA A 28 -13.32 -11.48 -5.26
CA ALA A 28 -12.74 -10.54 -4.33
C ALA A 28 -12.23 -9.27 -5.03
N ILE A 29 -12.21 -8.18 -4.30
CA ILE A 29 -11.75 -6.88 -4.83
C ILE A 29 -10.70 -6.26 -3.90
N GLU A 30 -9.75 -5.59 -4.50
CA GLU A 30 -8.79 -4.70 -3.87
C GLU A 30 -9.19 -3.26 -4.21
N ILE A 31 -9.40 -2.42 -3.19
CA ILE A 31 -9.87 -1.04 -3.36
C ILE A 31 -8.71 -0.07 -3.12
N GLY A 32 -8.46 0.82 -4.07
CA GLY A 32 -7.58 1.97 -3.90
C GLY A 32 -8.18 3.02 -2.96
N THR A 33 -7.38 3.50 -2.02
CA THR A 33 -7.81 4.47 -0.99
C THR A 33 -7.19 5.85 -1.18
N GLY A 34 -6.29 6.01 -2.13
CA GLY A 34 -5.61 7.26 -2.43
C GLY A 34 -4.16 7.06 -2.89
N ASN A 35 -3.37 8.12 -2.82
CA ASN A 35 -2.02 8.18 -3.34
C ASN A 35 -1.98 7.82 -4.84
N TRP A 36 -0.96 7.08 -5.30
CA TRP A 36 -0.83 6.66 -6.70
C TRP A 36 -1.88 5.64 -7.14
N SER A 37 -2.46 4.90 -6.18
CA SER A 37 -3.56 3.97 -6.50
C SER A 37 -4.83 4.69 -6.95
N GLY A 38 -4.95 5.99 -6.66
CA GLY A 38 -6.22 6.69 -6.78
C GLY A 38 -7.28 6.13 -5.82
N ALA A 39 -8.45 6.72 -5.84
CA ALA A 39 -9.57 6.29 -4.99
C ALA A 39 -10.93 6.45 -5.71
N PRO A 40 -11.11 5.96 -6.94
CA PRO A 40 -12.34 6.20 -7.70
C PRO A 40 -13.58 5.58 -7.04
N HIS A 41 -13.39 4.59 -6.17
CA HIS A 41 -14.47 3.85 -5.51
C HIS A 41 -14.46 4.00 -3.98
N CYS A 42 -13.66 4.92 -3.44
CA CYS A 42 -13.45 5.11 -2.00
C CYS A 42 -13.25 6.58 -1.65
N ASP A 43 -14.24 7.21 -1.05
CA ASP A 43 -14.03 8.50 -0.39
C ASP A 43 -13.44 8.24 1.00
N LEU A 44 -12.10 8.24 1.09
CA LEU A 44 -11.38 7.84 2.30
C LEU A 44 -11.76 8.71 3.51
N ASP A 45 -11.84 10.02 3.34
CA ASP A 45 -12.15 10.93 4.43
C ASP A 45 -13.58 10.74 4.95
N LEU A 46 -14.54 10.58 4.04
CA LEU A 46 -15.92 10.27 4.41
C LEU A 46 -16.02 8.92 5.12
N LEU A 47 -15.40 7.88 4.56
CA LEU A 47 -15.53 6.53 5.11
C LEU A 47 -14.82 6.36 6.46
N VAL A 48 -13.78 7.11 6.74
CA VAL A 48 -13.14 7.13 8.07
C VAL A 48 -14.01 7.87 9.09
N SER A 49 -14.59 9.01 8.72
CA SER A 49 -15.29 9.90 9.66
C SER A 49 -16.76 9.54 9.87
N ASP A 50 -17.46 8.99 8.88
CA ASP A 50 -18.89 8.68 8.93
C ASP A 50 -19.15 7.15 8.94
N LYS A 51 -19.53 6.63 10.11
CA LYS A 51 -19.87 5.23 10.30
C LYS A 51 -21.02 4.78 9.39
N THR A 52 -22.05 5.60 9.22
CA THR A 52 -23.23 5.23 8.42
C THR A 52 -22.87 5.13 6.93
N ALA A 53 -22.10 6.10 6.42
CA ALA A 53 -21.60 6.07 5.05
C ALA A 53 -20.70 4.84 4.82
N ARG A 54 -19.81 4.54 5.76
CA ARG A 54 -18.93 3.37 5.71
C ARG A 54 -19.70 2.05 5.71
N GLU A 55 -20.67 1.88 6.60
CA GLU A 55 -21.51 0.67 6.65
C GLU A 55 -22.29 0.50 5.35
N LYS A 56 -22.93 1.56 4.83
CA LYS A 56 -23.65 1.52 3.56
C LYS A 56 -22.75 1.11 2.40
N TRP A 57 -21.56 1.70 2.32
CA TRP A 57 -20.57 1.40 1.28
C TRP A 57 -20.12 -0.07 1.35
N TYR A 58 -19.77 -0.55 2.53
CA TYR A 58 -19.30 -1.93 2.71
C TYR A 58 -20.42 -2.97 2.50
N ASP A 59 -21.65 -2.68 2.95
CA ASP A 59 -22.80 -3.55 2.77
C ASP A 59 -23.22 -3.72 1.30
N ALA A 60 -23.05 -2.68 0.47
CA ALA A 60 -23.31 -2.79 -0.96
C ALA A 60 -22.45 -3.91 -1.60
N MET A 61 -21.17 -3.96 -1.24
CA MET A 61 -20.24 -5.02 -1.66
C MET A 61 -20.60 -6.39 -1.11
N ARG A 62 -20.87 -6.47 0.19
CA ARG A 62 -21.22 -7.73 0.87
C ARG A 62 -22.51 -8.36 0.33
N LYS A 63 -23.55 -7.53 0.05
CA LYS A 63 -24.82 -8.00 -0.52
C LYS A 63 -24.65 -8.64 -1.89
N LYS A 64 -23.62 -8.27 -2.64
CA LYS A 64 -23.27 -8.88 -3.93
C LYS A 64 -22.35 -10.10 -3.79
N GLY A 65 -22.00 -10.49 -2.56
CA GLY A 65 -21.15 -11.66 -2.29
C GLY A 65 -19.67 -11.43 -2.59
N LEU A 66 -19.24 -10.16 -2.76
CA LEU A 66 -17.85 -9.81 -3.01
C LEU A 66 -17.08 -9.66 -1.69
N GLU A 67 -15.85 -10.16 -1.67
CA GLU A 67 -14.92 -10.01 -0.56
C GLU A 67 -14.01 -8.78 -0.76
N LEU A 68 -13.91 -7.89 0.23
CA LEU A 68 -12.85 -6.89 0.26
C LEU A 68 -11.56 -7.56 0.76
N CYS A 69 -10.69 -7.93 -0.16
CA CYS A 69 -9.49 -8.71 0.19
C CYS A 69 -8.30 -7.85 0.63
N ALA A 70 -8.26 -6.60 0.22
CA ALA A 70 -7.24 -5.64 0.63
C ALA A 70 -7.66 -4.19 0.36
N LEU A 71 -7.06 -3.25 1.10
CA LEU A 71 -7.02 -1.83 0.75
C LEU A 71 -5.64 -1.48 0.19
N ASN A 72 -5.60 -0.60 -0.82
CA ASN A 72 -4.36 -0.21 -1.49
C ASN A 72 -4.13 1.30 -1.36
N CYS A 73 -3.01 1.68 -0.74
CA CYS A 73 -2.55 3.06 -0.58
C CYS A 73 -1.15 3.28 -1.17
N SER A 74 -0.83 2.61 -2.28
CA SER A 74 0.48 2.73 -2.95
C SER A 74 0.87 4.18 -3.17
N GLY A 75 2.05 4.57 -2.69
CA GLY A 75 2.59 5.92 -2.73
C GLY A 75 3.99 5.97 -2.15
N ASN A 76 4.47 7.16 -1.80
CA ASN A 76 5.79 7.33 -1.19
C ASN A 76 5.69 7.94 0.23
N PRO A 77 5.31 7.17 1.24
CA PRO A 77 5.17 7.66 2.61
C PRO A 77 6.50 8.02 3.28
N LEU A 78 7.65 7.66 2.67
CA LEU A 78 8.97 7.99 3.20
C LEU A 78 9.46 9.37 2.78
N ALA A 79 8.88 9.99 1.74
CA ALA A 79 9.30 11.28 1.24
C ALA A 79 8.19 12.35 1.31
N TYR A 80 6.93 11.94 1.30
CA TYR A 80 5.80 12.87 1.22
C TYR A 80 4.83 12.70 2.38
N GLU A 81 4.67 13.74 3.17
CA GLU A 81 3.76 13.78 4.33
C GLU A 81 2.32 13.46 3.92
N LYS A 82 1.87 13.99 2.78
CA LYS A 82 0.55 13.69 2.23
C LYS A 82 0.31 12.20 2.03
N ASP A 83 1.31 11.48 1.50
CA ASP A 83 1.20 10.05 1.23
C ASP A 83 1.21 9.25 2.55
N MET A 84 1.94 9.72 3.55
CA MET A 84 1.90 9.18 4.90
C MET A 84 0.53 9.36 5.56
N ASP A 85 -0.11 10.52 5.39
CA ASP A 85 -1.45 10.78 5.94
C ASP A 85 -2.51 9.88 5.33
N VAL A 86 -2.49 9.69 4.02
CA VAL A 86 -3.36 8.71 3.33
C VAL A 86 -3.11 7.30 3.86
N THR A 87 -1.85 6.92 4.06
CA THR A 87 -1.48 5.61 4.61
C THR A 87 -2.07 5.40 6.01
N LYS A 88 -1.94 6.38 6.92
CA LYS A 88 -2.51 6.32 8.27
C LYS A 88 -4.04 6.20 8.25
N LYS A 89 -4.72 7.02 7.44
CA LYS A 89 -6.18 6.95 7.27
C LYS A 89 -6.62 5.62 6.67
N THR A 90 -5.83 5.03 5.77
CA THR A 90 -6.11 3.70 5.21
C THR A 90 -6.03 2.62 6.29
N PHE A 91 -5.05 2.69 7.20
CA PHE A 91 -4.95 1.77 8.32
C PHE A 91 -6.13 1.92 9.29
N GLU A 92 -6.57 3.14 9.55
CA GLU A 92 -7.77 3.42 10.34
C GLU A 92 -9.03 2.83 9.68
N LEU A 93 -9.21 3.03 8.37
CA LEU A 93 -10.33 2.45 7.62
C LEU A 93 -10.26 0.91 7.64
N ALA A 94 -9.09 0.32 7.51
CA ALA A 94 -8.89 -1.12 7.60
C ALA A 94 -9.30 -1.65 8.98
N HIS A 95 -8.92 -0.97 10.07
CA HIS A 95 -9.35 -1.28 11.42
C HIS A 95 -10.88 -1.27 11.55
N GLN A 96 -11.53 -0.20 11.09
CA GLN A 96 -12.97 -0.02 11.19
C GLN A 96 -13.78 -1.02 10.36
N LEU A 97 -13.22 -1.54 9.27
CA LEU A 97 -13.83 -2.55 8.38
C LEU A 97 -13.43 -3.99 8.73
N GLY A 98 -12.44 -4.18 9.60
CA GLY A 98 -11.86 -5.49 9.89
C GLY A 98 -11.01 -6.06 8.74
N VAL A 99 -10.52 -5.22 7.83
CA VAL A 99 -9.63 -5.63 6.74
C VAL A 99 -8.23 -5.91 7.30
N LYS A 100 -7.68 -7.07 6.95
CA LYS A 100 -6.42 -7.58 7.53
C LYS A 100 -5.21 -7.40 6.64
N LYS A 101 -5.40 -6.96 5.41
CA LYS A 101 -4.32 -6.84 4.42
C LYS A 101 -4.30 -5.46 3.77
N ILE A 102 -3.12 -4.87 3.76
CA ILE A 102 -2.83 -3.63 3.03
C ILE A 102 -1.87 -3.94 1.88
N VAL A 103 -2.14 -3.37 0.72
CA VAL A 103 -1.21 -3.33 -0.42
C VAL A 103 -0.68 -1.91 -0.53
N MET A 104 0.63 -1.76 -0.63
CA MET A 104 1.26 -0.46 -0.78
C MET A 104 2.68 -0.59 -1.35
N MET A 105 3.34 0.54 -1.56
CA MET A 105 4.75 0.59 -1.93
C MET A 105 5.63 0.88 -0.72
N SER A 106 6.90 0.52 -0.81
CA SER A 106 7.86 0.75 0.29
C SER A 106 8.17 2.22 0.54
N GLY A 107 7.93 3.05 -0.47
CA GLY A 107 8.47 4.39 -0.54
C GLY A 107 9.93 4.41 -1.00
N LEU A 108 10.38 5.59 -1.37
CA LEU A 108 11.75 5.89 -1.79
C LEU A 108 12.21 7.15 -1.06
N PRO A 109 13.20 7.06 -0.17
CA PRO A 109 13.74 8.24 0.51
C PRO A 109 14.52 9.16 -0.42
N VAL A 110 14.77 10.37 0.05
CA VAL A 110 15.75 11.31 -0.51
C VAL A 110 17.18 10.79 -0.32
N GLY A 111 18.16 11.45 -0.99
CA GLY A 111 19.55 11.02 -0.95
C GLY A 111 20.30 11.38 0.34
N CYS A 112 19.94 12.49 0.97
CA CYS A 112 20.50 12.94 2.25
C CYS A 112 19.52 13.87 2.98
N GLU A 113 19.83 14.22 4.22
CA GLU A 113 19.03 15.15 5.01
C GLU A 113 18.94 16.52 4.32
N GLY A 114 17.73 17.08 4.26
CA GLY A 114 17.44 18.36 3.62
C GLY A 114 17.09 18.28 2.13
N ASP A 115 17.35 17.17 1.46
CA ASP A 115 16.90 16.95 0.08
C ASP A 115 15.36 16.88 0.00
N LYS A 116 14.83 17.18 -1.19
CA LYS A 116 13.38 17.15 -1.46
C LYS A 116 12.99 16.13 -2.51
N THR A 117 13.95 15.61 -3.26
CA THR A 117 13.69 14.67 -4.36
C THR A 117 14.18 13.29 -4.00
N PRO A 118 13.31 12.26 -4.03
CA PRO A 118 13.72 10.89 -3.84
C PRO A 118 14.74 10.44 -4.88
N VAL A 119 15.71 9.63 -4.47
CA VAL A 119 16.80 9.15 -5.32
C VAL A 119 16.82 7.63 -5.34
N TRP A 120 16.69 7.04 -6.52
CA TRP A 120 16.72 5.59 -6.70
C TRP A 120 18.10 5.12 -7.11
N ILE A 121 18.77 4.37 -6.23
CA ILE A 121 20.13 3.85 -6.42
C ILE A 121 20.05 2.36 -6.71
N THR A 122 20.54 1.95 -7.88
CA THR A 122 20.58 0.53 -8.33
C THR A 122 22.00 0.11 -8.75
N THR A 123 23.00 0.91 -8.46
CA THR A 123 24.41 0.70 -8.81
C THR A 123 25.29 0.85 -7.58
N SER A 124 26.43 0.16 -7.58
CA SER A 124 27.46 0.28 -6.54
C SER A 124 28.56 1.30 -6.89
N TRP A 125 28.45 1.94 -8.05
CA TRP A 125 29.43 2.90 -8.51
C TRP A 125 28.75 4.19 -9.00
N PRO A 126 29.27 5.38 -8.67
CA PRO A 126 30.48 5.61 -7.85
C PRO A 126 30.25 5.29 -6.35
N PRO A 127 31.32 5.19 -5.52
CA PRO A 127 31.24 4.74 -4.11
C PRO A 127 30.23 5.54 -3.27
N GLU A 128 30.03 6.81 -3.54
CA GLU A 128 29.07 7.70 -2.84
C GLU A 128 27.63 7.19 -2.89
N THR A 129 27.32 6.35 -3.87
CA THR A 129 25.99 5.69 -3.94
C THR A 129 25.74 4.77 -2.75
N GLN A 130 26.78 4.20 -2.16
CA GLN A 130 26.67 3.35 -0.98
C GLN A 130 26.32 4.16 0.27
N ASP A 131 26.86 5.37 0.41
CA ASP A 131 26.55 6.27 1.52
C ASP A 131 25.08 6.72 1.44
N ILE A 132 24.59 6.99 0.23
CA ILE A 132 23.15 7.30 -0.01
C ILE A 132 22.27 6.12 0.38
N LEU A 133 22.61 4.91 -0.06
CA LEU A 133 21.84 3.69 0.30
C LEU A 133 21.86 3.42 1.80
N ASP A 134 23.00 3.65 2.46
CA ASP A 134 23.11 3.47 3.91
C ASP A 134 22.20 4.45 4.66
N TYR A 135 22.23 5.74 4.26
CA TYR A 135 21.31 6.75 4.77
C TYR A 135 19.84 6.36 4.55
N GLN A 136 19.48 6.01 3.32
CA GLN A 136 18.09 5.65 2.96
C GLN A 136 17.56 4.47 3.77
N TRP A 137 18.36 3.42 3.94
CA TRP A 137 17.95 2.23 4.67
C TRP A 137 17.97 2.43 6.19
N ASN A 138 19.10 2.89 6.73
CA ASN A 138 19.33 2.83 8.16
C ASN A 138 18.84 4.06 8.91
N GLN A 139 18.84 5.23 8.28
CA GLN A 139 18.40 6.47 8.92
C GLN A 139 16.96 6.84 8.59
N VAL A 140 16.42 6.42 7.44
CA VAL A 140 15.05 6.79 7.03
C VAL A 140 14.11 5.58 7.04
N ALA A 141 14.35 4.57 6.18
CA ALA A 141 13.36 3.55 5.90
C ALA A 141 13.11 2.61 7.11
N ILE A 142 14.16 2.01 7.68
CA ILE A 142 14.00 1.06 8.78
C ILE A 142 13.30 1.70 9.99
N PRO A 143 13.68 2.89 10.47
CA PRO A 143 12.96 3.56 11.55
C PRO A 143 11.50 3.87 11.23
N ALA A 144 11.22 4.39 10.02
CA ALA A 144 9.88 4.71 9.59
C ALA A 144 9.00 3.45 9.48
N TRP A 145 9.53 2.37 8.90
CA TRP A 145 8.82 1.10 8.76
C TRP A 145 8.57 0.39 10.09
N LYS A 146 9.46 0.50 11.08
CA LYS A 146 9.18 0.03 12.45
C LYS A 146 7.95 0.72 13.04
N ASN A 147 7.82 2.03 12.83
CA ASN A 147 6.66 2.79 13.29
C ASN A 147 5.39 2.41 12.51
N LEU A 148 5.48 2.23 11.18
CA LEU A 148 4.35 1.82 10.36
C LEU A 148 3.86 0.41 10.69
N VAL A 149 4.76 -0.54 10.92
CA VAL A 149 4.41 -1.91 11.35
C VAL A 149 3.69 -1.87 12.70
N LYS A 150 4.20 -1.10 13.66
CA LYS A 150 3.53 -0.94 14.94
C LYS A 150 2.14 -0.34 14.80
N LEU A 151 1.97 0.72 14.00
CA LEU A 151 0.67 1.31 13.72
C LEU A 151 -0.29 0.30 13.06
N ALA A 152 0.21 -0.50 12.13
CA ALA A 152 -0.58 -1.55 11.49
C ALA A 152 -1.03 -2.63 12.49
N GLU A 153 -0.16 -3.04 13.41
CA GLU A 153 -0.49 -3.95 14.50
C GLU A 153 -1.58 -3.38 15.39
N ASP A 154 -1.45 -2.13 15.81
CA ASP A 154 -2.43 -1.41 16.63
C ASP A 154 -3.80 -1.30 15.92
N CYS A 155 -3.82 -1.23 14.58
CA CYS A 155 -5.02 -1.28 13.74
C CYS A 155 -5.52 -2.70 13.45
N GLY A 156 -4.87 -3.74 13.94
CA GLY A 156 -5.25 -5.13 13.72
C GLY A 156 -4.99 -5.64 12.30
N ILE A 157 -4.11 -4.99 11.55
CA ILE A 157 -3.62 -5.44 10.24
C ILE A 157 -2.64 -6.58 10.47
N GLU A 158 -2.77 -7.64 9.67
CA GLU A 158 -1.94 -8.84 9.81
C GLU A 158 -0.84 -8.92 8.74
N ARG A 159 -1.03 -8.25 7.60
CA ARG A 159 -0.12 -8.31 6.46
C ARG A 159 -0.07 -6.98 5.72
N ILE A 160 1.15 -6.55 5.42
CA ILE A 160 1.43 -5.45 4.48
C ILE A 160 2.16 -6.08 3.30
N ALA A 161 1.53 -6.03 2.13
CA ALA A 161 2.08 -6.57 0.89
C ALA A 161 2.69 -5.41 0.08
N LEU A 162 4.02 -5.40 -0.03
CA LEU A 162 4.75 -4.38 -0.77
C LEU A 162 4.90 -4.80 -2.23
N GLU A 163 4.49 -3.92 -3.14
CA GLU A 163 4.71 -4.14 -4.57
C GLU A 163 6.19 -3.89 -4.91
N ASN A 164 6.80 -4.88 -5.58
CA ASN A 164 8.15 -4.75 -6.10
C ASN A 164 8.12 -3.90 -7.38
N HIS A 165 8.47 -2.64 -7.27
CA HIS A 165 8.36 -1.68 -8.36
C HIS A 165 9.64 -0.86 -8.49
N GLY A 166 10.05 -0.53 -9.73
CA GLY A 166 11.10 0.45 -9.99
C GLY A 166 10.82 1.78 -9.28
N MET A 167 11.83 2.57 -9.01
CA MET A 167 11.72 3.82 -8.25
C MET A 167 11.16 3.65 -6.83
N GLN A 168 11.37 2.46 -6.24
CA GLN A 168 11.05 2.12 -4.86
C GLN A 168 12.28 1.55 -4.16
N LEU A 169 12.32 1.66 -2.82
CA LEU A 169 13.41 1.07 -2.05
C LEU A 169 13.33 -0.46 -2.07
N VAL A 170 12.11 -1.01 -1.99
CA VAL A 170 11.86 -2.44 -2.22
C VAL A 170 11.40 -2.61 -3.67
N TYR A 171 12.32 -3.03 -4.54
CA TYR A 171 12.08 -3.23 -5.96
C TYR A 171 12.32 -4.68 -6.44
N ASN A 172 12.86 -5.55 -5.56
CA ASN A 172 13.12 -6.94 -5.85
C ASN A 172 13.02 -7.80 -4.56
N PRO A 173 13.07 -9.14 -4.66
CA PRO A 173 13.01 -10.03 -3.50
C PRO A 173 14.09 -9.78 -2.44
N GLU A 174 15.31 -9.44 -2.85
CA GLU A 174 16.41 -9.19 -1.93
C GLU A 174 16.13 -7.98 -1.03
N THR A 175 15.71 -6.87 -1.61
CA THR A 175 15.38 -5.65 -0.87
C THR A 175 14.15 -5.84 0.01
N LEU A 176 13.18 -6.67 -0.41
CA LEU A 176 12.06 -7.05 0.45
C LEU A 176 12.54 -7.83 1.68
N LEU A 177 13.39 -8.83 1.49
CA LEU A 177 13.89 -9.66 2.58
C LEU A 177 14.71 -8.83 3.57
N ARG A 178 15.52 -7.88 3.07
CA ARG A 178 16.24 -6.91 3.92
C ARG A 178 15.29 -6.11 4.80
N LEU A 179 14.21 -5.56 4.24
CA LEU A 179 13.24 -4.81 5.04
C LEU A 179 12.53 -5.72 6.05
N ARG A 180 12.06 -6.89 5.60
CA ARG A 180 11.36 -7.86 6.43
C ARG A 180 12.20 -8.33 7.62
N GLU A 181 13.49 -8.59 7.42
CA GLU A 181 14.43 -8.94 8.48
C GLU A 181 14.56 -7.83 9.53
N ALA A 182 14.59 -6.58 9.08
CA ALA A 182 14.74 -5.41 9.96
C ALA A 182 13.49 -5.05 10.76
N VAL A 183 12.27 -5.30 10.22
CA VAL A 183 11.02 -4.77 10.78
C VAL A 183 9.96 -5.82 11.12
N GLY A 184 10.19 -7.09 10.74
CA GLY A 184 9.35 -8.21 11.15
C GLY A 184 8.51 -8.87 10.05
N PRO A 185 7.83 -9.98 10.39
CA PRO A 185 7.19 -10.88 9.44
C PRO A 185 5.86 -10.38 8.86
N MET A 186 5.35 -9.23 9.32
CA MET A 186 4.14 -8.61 8.76
C MET A 186 4.35 -8.21 7.29
N ILE A 187 5.57 -7.82 6.93
CA ILE A 187 5.93 -7.43 5.57
C ILE A 187 5.98 -8.66 4.66
N GLY A 188 5.30 -8.57 3.54
CA GLY A 188 5.31 -9.54 2.45
C GLY A 188 5.34 -8.83 1.10
N MET A 189 5.33 -9.61 0.02
CA MET A 189 5.36 -9.08 -1.34
C MET A 189 3.98 -9.17 -1.99
N ASN A 190 3.54 -8.07 -2.58
CA ASN A 190 2.58 -8.09 -3.68
C ASN A 190 3.41 -8.32 -4.95
N LEU A 191 3.58 -9.60 -5.32
CA LEU A 191 4.50 -9.98 -6.38
C LEU A 191 3.93 -9.59 -7.73
N ASP A 192 4.52 -8.59 -8.35
CA ASP A 192 4.33 -8.27 -9.77
C ASP A 192 5.59 -8.68 -10.56
N PRO A 193 5.53 -9.81 -11.28
CA PRO A 193 6.69 -10.29 -12.04
C PRO A 193 7.08 -9.35 -13.19
N SER A 194 6.17 -8.50 -13.67
CA SER A 194 6.44 -7.59 -14.79
C SER A 194 7.52 -6.55 -14.46
N HIS A 195 7.74 -6.28 -13.18
CA HIS A 195 8.76 -5.35 -12.71
C HIS A 195 10.13 -6.00 -12.45
N LEU A 196 10.29 -7.29 -12.76
CA LEU A 196 11.56 -8.02 -12.54
C LEU A 196 12.34 -8.30 -13.83
N PHE A 197 11.93 -7.74 -14.96
CA PHE A 197 12.58 -7.90 -16.25
C PHE A 197 13.41 -6.70 -16.67
#